data_50b28ef1b76b9b2a26eb9a8f2dba6b2c
#
_entry.id   50b28ef1b76b9b2a26eb9a8f2dba6b2c
#
_cell.length_a   1.000
_cell.length_b   1.000
_cell.length_c   1.000
_cell.angle_alpha   90.00
_cell.angle_beta   90.00
_cell.angle_gamma   90.00
#
_symmetry.space_group_name_H-M   'P 1'
#
loop_
_entity.id
_entity.type
_entity.pdbx_description
1 polymer ?
#
loop_
_entity_poly.entity_id
_entity_poly.type
_entity_poly.pdbx_seq_one_letter_code
_entity_poly.pdbx_strand_id
1 'polypeptide(L)'
;NEASIFNITDPEANQTFKPGDSESFTVTGTPAQMGLTSPNAVDAIGVHVQASPENQSRRTVGRARVLTVLSDAHTSANLAPVIVLSTMPTRRIDGTFTDESLADDITHRLKPLAEAAHTRNATVLVDPSLIDEVRAMASGYRVAGKGTTTVEGKGQQTAREWLDLVEPLLTTGQAYRLPYGNADVIGAVRQGRPNVLLTVKHALDPSNPAAKLPLA
;
A
#
# COMPACT_ATOMS: atom_id res chain seq x y z
N ASN A 1 -20.37 -23.26 -0.97
CA ASN A 1 -19.48 -23.83 0.05
C ASN A 1 -19.77 -23.12 1.35
N GLU A 2 -20.44 -23.81 2.27
CA GLU A 2 -20.63 -23.31 3.63
C GLU A 2 -19.27 -23.37 4.33
N ALA A 3 -18.83 -22.22 4.84
CA ALA A 3 -17.63 -22.16 5.66
C ALA A 3 -17.91 -22.89 6.99
N SER A 4 -17.08 -23.84 7.35
CA SER A 4 -17.12 -24.44 8.66
C SER A 4 -16.80 -23.39 9.71
N ILE A 5 -17.72 -23.15 10.64
CA ILE A 5 -17.49 -22.20 11.73
C ILE A 5 -16.95 -22.96 12.94
N PHE A 6 -15.77 -22.60 13.35
CA PHE A 6 -15.15 -23.03 14.59
C PHE A 6 -15.49 -22.01 15.67
N ASN A 7 -16.18 -22.43 16.70
CA ASN A 7 -16.31 -21.66 17.91
C ASN A 7 -15.20 -22.09 18.88
N ILE A 8 -14.13 -21.32 18.93
CA ILE A 8 -13.13 -21.48 19.96
C ILE A 8 -13.53 -20.52 21.07
N THR A 9 -13.99 -21.06 22.16
CA THR A 9 -14.26 -20.29 23.37
C THR A 9 -12.99 -20.33 24.18
N ASP A 10 -12.25 -19.24 24.19
CA ASP A 10 -11.19 -19.03 25.17
C ASP A 10 -11.84 -18.78 26.53
N PRO A 11 -11.54 -19.55 27.56
CA PRO A 11 -12.08 -19.33 28.90
C PRO A 11 -11.66 -17.96 29.50
N GLU A 12 -10.63 -17.32 29.00
CA GLU A 12 -10.21 -15.98 29.38
C GLU A 12 -10.89 -14.88 28.56
N ALA A 13 -11.68 -15.21 27.53
CA ALA A 13 -12.30 -14.27 26.61
C ALA A 13 -13.48 -13.46 27.18
N ASN A 14 -13.86 -13.63 28.43
CA ASN A 14 -14.90 -12.85 29.10
C ASN A 14 -14.32 -11.63 29.84
N GLN A 15 -13.32 -10.99 29.26
CA GLN A 15 -12.75 -9.78 29.84
C GLN A 15 -13.55 -8.55 29.41
N THR A 16 -13.64 -7.58 30.33
CA THR A 16 -14.23 -6.28 30.03
C THR A 16 -13.14 -5.31 29.63
N PHE A 17 -13.21 -4.82 28.38
CA PHE A 17 -12.26 -3.86 27.83
C PHE A 17 -12.76 -2.43 27.99
N LYS A 18 -11.87 -1.53 28.37
CA LYS A 18 -12.07 -0.09 28.34
C LYS A 18 -11.60 0.49 26.99
N PRO A 19 -12.09 1.65 26.60
CA PRO A 19 -11.56 2.34 25.43
C PRO A 19 -10.04 2.54 25.53
N GLY A 20 -9.30 2.03 24.52
CA GLY A 20 -7.82 2.07 24.48
C GLY A 20 -7.13 0.80 24.98
N ASP A 21 -7.84 -0.13 25.60
CA ASP A 21 -7.25 -1.42 25.98
C ASP A 21 -7.00 -2.30 24.74
N SER A 22 -5.92 -3.08 24.78
CA SER A 22 -5.61 -4.10 23.78
C SER A 22 -5.19 -5.40 24.47
N GLU A 23 -5.60 -6.51 23.90
CA GLU A 23 -5.26 -7.85 24.39
C GLU A 23 -4.82 -8.73 23.21
N SER A 24 -3.84 -9.60 23.48
CA SER A 24 -3.37 -10.60 22.52
C SER A 24 -3.80 -11.98 22.98
N PHE A 25 -4.43 -12.73 22.10
CA PHE A 25 -4.82 -14.11 22.38
C PHE A 25 -4.30 -15.04 21.30
N THR A 26 -3.98 -16.26 21.69
CA THR A 26 -3.54 -17.31 20.77
C THR A 26 -4.58 -18.40 20.73
N VAL A 27 -4.96 -18.77 19.52
CA VAL A 27 -5.90 -19.86 19.28
C VAL A 27 -5.16 -20.97 18.56
N THR A 28 -5.22 -22.18 19.12
CA THR A 28 -4.55 -23.37 18.56
C THR A 28 -5.60 -24.40 18.17
N GLY A 29 -5.46 -24.95 16.98
CA GLY A 29 -6.31 -26.03 16.50
C GLY A 29 -5.57 -26.94 15.52
N THR A 30 -6.01 -28.17 15.38
CA THR A 30 -5.51 -29.06 14.33
C THR A 30 -6.04 -28.64 12.96
N PRO A 31 -5.34 -28.96 11.85
CA PRO A 31 -5.84 -28.67 10.51
C PRO A 31 -7.28 -29.18 10.27
N ALA A 32 -7.58 -30.39 10.70
CA ALA A 32 -8.91 -30.97 10.58
C ALA A 32 -9.97 -30.16 11.34
N GLN A 33 -9.61 -29.71 12.54
CA GLN A 33 -10.46 -28.80 13.31
C GLN A 33 -10.70 -27.46 12.62
N MET A 34 -9.77 -26.94 11.88
CA MET A 34 -9.90 -25.72 11.09
C MET A 34 -10.57 -25.92 9.74
N GLY A 35 -11.05 -27.14 9.44
CA GLY A 35 -11.65 -27.47 8.13
C GLY A 35 -10.65 -27.58 6.99
N LEU A 36 -9.34 -27.62 7.28
CA LEU A 36 -8.28 -27.79 6.31
C LEU A 36 -8.09 -29.28 6.04
N THR A 37 -8.85 -29.82 5.09
CA THR A 37 -8.88 -31.27 4.82
C THR A 37 -8.26 -31.66 3.48
N SER A 38 -8.02 -30.70 2.61
CA SER A 38 -7.49 -30.96 1.28
C SER A 38 -6.00 -30.66 1.21
N PRO A 39 -5.13 -31.65 1.08
CA PRO A 39 -3.70 -31.40 0.91
C PRO A 39 -3.43 -30.63 -0.39
N ASN A 40 -2.49 -29.72 -0.33
CA ASN A 40 -2.07 -28.83 -1.43
C ASN A 40 -3.16 -27.86 -1.95
N ALA A 41 -4.28 -27.72 -1.26
CA ALA A 41 -5.23 -26.65 -1.52
C ALA A 41 -4.83 -25.36 -0.82
N VAL A 42 -5.14 -24.23 -1.43
CA VAL A 42 -5.04 -22.91 -0.76
C VAL A 42 -6.36 -22.64 -0.08
N ASP A 43 -6.35 -22.60 1.22
CA ASP A 43 -7.53 -22.33 2.04
C ASP A 43 -7.45 -20.93 2.66
N ALA A 44 -8.60 -20.31 2.86
CA ALA A 44 -8.71 -19.04 3.54
C ALA A 44 -9.22 -19.25 4.97
N ILE A 45 -8.40 -18.92 5.95
CA ILE A 45 -8.82 -18.88 7.36
C ILE A 45 -9.31 -17.49 7.69
N GLY A 46 -10.53 -17.38 8.19
CA GLY A 46 -11.10 -16.13 8.69
C GLY A 46 -11.19 -16.14 10.21
N VAL A 47 -10.74 -15.07 10.83
CA VAL A 47 -10.93 -14.82 12.26
C VAL A 47 -11.97 -13.72 12.42
N HIS A 48 -13.00 -13.99 13.22
CA HIS A 48 -14.02 -13.01 13.58
C HIS A 48 -13.99 -12.79 15.08
N VAL A 49 -13.67 -11.59 15.49
CA VAL A 49 -13.75 -11.17 16.88
C VAL A 49 -15.15 -10.63 17.14
N GLN A 50 -15.81 -11.17 18.14
CA GLN A 50 -17.16 -10.75 18.53
C GLN A 50 -17.14 -10.17 19.95
N ALA A 51 -17.84 -9.09 20.14
CA ALA A 51 -18.07 -8.49 21.45
C ALA A 51 -19.57 -8.48 21.75
N SER A 52 -19.89 -8.62 23.02
CA SER A 52 -21.25 -8.45 23.58
C SER A 52 -21.25 -7.20 24.47
N PRO A 53 -21.55 -6.01 23.91
CA PRO A 53 -21.71 -4.83 24.74
C PRO A 53 -22.82 -5.03 25.76
N GLU A 54 -22.71 -4.34 26.90
CA GLU A 54 -23.68 -4.44 27.96
C GLU A 54 -25.09 -4.12 27.41
N ASN A 55 -26.05 -5.02 27.64
CA ASN A 55 -27.43 -4.92 27.14
C ASN A 55 -27.63 -4.89 25.61
N GLN A 56 -26.66 -5.36 24.85
CA GLN A 56 -26.77 -5.46 23.38
C GLN A 56 -26.48 -6.88 22.88
N SER A 57 -26.98 -7.16 21.68
CA SER A 57 -26.70 -8.41 21.01
C SER A 57 -25.20 -8.51 20.61
N ARG A 58 -24.66 -9.72 20.65
CA ARG A 58 -23.31 -10.02 20.17
C ARG A 58 -23.13 -9.54 18.72
N ARG A 59 -22.07 -8.82 18.47
CA ARG A 59 -21.71 -8.31 17.13
C ARG A 59 -20.24 -8.53 16.79
N THR A 60 -19.95 -8.71 15.51
CA THR A 60 -18.57 -8.77 15.04
C THR A 60 -17.94 -7.37 15.10
N VAL A 61 -16.86 -7.25 15.84
CA VAL A 61 -16.10 -5.99 16.02
C VAL A 61 -14.78 -5.99 15.26
N GLY A 62 -14.29 -7.16 14.84
CA GLY A 62 -13.06 -7.28 14.05
C GLY A 62 -13.10 -8.50 13.14
N ARG A 63 -12.40 -8.40 12.01
CA ARG A 63 -12.22 -9.50 11.06
C ARG A 63 -10.80 -9.47 10.52
N ALA A 64 -10.20 -10.66 10.41
CA ALA A 64 -8.95 -10.85 9.70
C ALA A 64 -9.05 -12.09 8.82
N ARG A 65 -8.25 -12.14 7.77
CA ARG A 65 -8.16 -13.31 6.89
C ARG A 65 -6.71 -13.59 6.57
N VAL A 66 -6.37 -14.87 6.50
CA VAL A 66 -5.07 -15.34 6.06
C VAL A 66 -5.27 -16.49 5.08
N LEU A 67 -4.43 -16.53 4.06
CA LEU A 67 -4.36 -17.69 3.17
C LEU A 67 -3.34 -18.68 3.74
N THR A 68 -3.69 -19.94 3.76
CA THR A 68 -2.82 -21.02 4.23
C THR A 68 -2.87 -22.20 3.29
N VAL A 69 -1.84 -23.01 3.35
CA VAL A 69 -1.77 -24.28 2.59
C VAL A 69 -1.46 -25.39 3.57
N LEU A 70 -2.25 -26.47 3.53
CA LEU A 70 -1.92 -27.72 4.19
C LEU A 70 -1.07 -28.54 3.22
N SER A 71 0.24 -28.50 3.36
CA SER A 71 1.15 -29.25 2.49
C SER A 71 2.32 -29.80 3.28
N ASP A 72 2.56 -31.08 3.06
CA ASP A 72 3.78 -31.76 3.51
C ASP A 72 4.88 -31.70 2.42
N ALA A 73 4.55 -31.21 1.25
CA ALA A 73 5.48 -31.11 0.14
C ALA A 73 6.18 -29.75 0.12
N HIS A 74 7.49 -29.76 -0.01
CA HIS A 74 8.30 -28.58 -0.34
C HIS A 74 8.06 -28.21 -1.82
N THR A 75 6.95 -27.56 -2.09
CA THR A 75 6.65 -27.04 -3.43
C THR A 75 7.33 -25.68 -3.58
N SER A 76 8.22 -25.55 -4.54
CA SER A 76 8.75 -24.25 -4.94
C SER A 76 7.79 -23.60 -5.93
N ALA A 77 7.47 -22.34 -5.72
CA ALA A 77 6.74 -21.52 -6.68
C ALA A 77 7.62 -20.37 -7.16
N ASN A 78 7.55 -20.09 -8.45
CA ASN A 78 8.16 -18.89 -9.01
C ASN A 78 7.22 -17.71 -8.71
N LEU A 79 7.72 -16.73 -7.99
CA LEU A 79 7.02 -15.48 -7.74
C LEU A 79 7.56 -14.39 -8.66
N ALA A 80 6.68 -13.69 -9.33
CA ALA A 80 6.99 -12.46 -10.06
C ALA A 80 6.33 -11.27 -9.31
N PRO A 81 6.98 -10.73 -8.29
CA PRO A 81 6.40 -9.64 -7.53
C PRO A 81 6.34 -8.36 -8.36
N VAL A 82 5.25 -7.64 -8.26
CA VAL A 82 5.06 -6.32 -8.86
C VAL A 82 4.82 -5.32 -7.74
N ILE A 83 5.64 -4.28 -7.69
CA ILE A 83 5.54 -3.22 -6.68
C ILE A 83 5.16 -1.91 -7.34
N VAL A 84 4.11 -1.30 -6.86
CA VAL A 84 3.59 -0.03 -7.36
C VAL A 84 4.03 1.11 -6.43
N LEU A 85 4.79 2.05 -6.98
CA LEU A 85 5.21 3.27 -6.31
C LEU A 85 4.38 4.44 -6.86
N SER A 86 3.31 4.76 -6.15
CA SER A 86 2.37 5.83 -6.47
C SER A 86 1.73 6.36 -5.19
N THR A 87 1.32 7.62 -5.18
CA THR A 87 0.59 8.26 -4.07
C THR A 87 -0.41 9.27 -4.61
N MET A 88 -1.25 9.80 -3.74
CA MET A 88 -2.11 10.93 -4.08
C MET A 88 -1.25 12.20 -4.20
N PRO A 89 -1.43 13.01 -5.27
CA PRO A 89 -0.71 14.26 -5.40
C PRO A 89 -0.98 15.22 -4.25
N THR A 90 0.09 15.77 -3.68
CA THR A 90 0.04 16.73 -2.57
C THR A 90 0.52 18.11 -2.97
N ARG A 91 1.21 18.23 -4.11
CA ARG A 91 1.75 19.49 -4.62
C ARG A 91 0.72 20.25 -5.44
N ARG A 92 0.49 21.50 -5.08
CA ARG A 92 -0.39 22.43 -5.79
C ARG A 92 0.30 23.00 -7.02
N ILE A 93 -0.48 23.67 -7.87
CA ILE A 93 -0.02 24.32 -9.10
C ILE A 93 0.99 25.46 -8.84
N ASP A 94 0.86 26.13 -7.68
CA ASP A 94 1.79 27.18 -7.23
C ASP A 94 3.09 26.62 -6.63
N GLY A 95 3.26 25.31 -6.61
CA GLY A 95 4.43 24.62 -6.07
C GLY A 95 4.38 24.36 -4.57
N THR A 96 3.39 24.86 -3.83
CA THR A 96 3.22 24.55 -2.40
C THR A 96 2.63 23.16 -2.20
N PHE A 97 2.97 22.53 -1.08
CA PHE A 97 2.36 21.25 -0.67
C PHE A 97 1.16 21.51 0.23
N THR A 98 0.15 20.66 0.14
CA THR A 98 -1.06 20.78 0.96
C THR A 98 -0.80 20.54 2.43
N ASP A 99 0.10 19.59 2.71
CA ASP A 99 0.46 19.13 4.07
C ASP A 99 1.76 18.30 4.02
N GLU A 100 2.12 17.65 5.12
CA GLU A 100 3.28 16.77 5.25
C GLU A 100 2.99 15.29 4.92
N SER A 101 1.82 14.98 4.40
CA SER A 101 1.38 13.58 4.20
C SER A 101 2.29 12.80 3.24
N LEU A 102 2.94 13.45 2.29
CA LEU A 102 3.92 12.80 1.42
C LEU A 102 5.16 12.33 2.21
N ALA A 103 5.64 13.11 3.19
CA ALA A 103 6.75 12.69 4.05
C ALA A 103 6.39 11.47 4.89
N ASP A 104 5.19 11.46 5.43
CA ASP A 104 4.65 10.34 6.20
C ASP A 104 4.47 9.09 5.33
N ASP A 105 3.94 9.24 4.12
CA ASP A 105 3.76 8.16 3.17
C ASP A 105 5.10 7.57 2.69
N ILE A 106 6.10 8.42 2.45
CA ILE A 106 7.46 7.97 2.15
C ILE A 106 7.98 7.11 3.30
N THR A 107 7.86 7.57 4.53
CA THR A 107 8.43 6.88 5.70
C THR A 107 7.74 5.55 5.97
N HIS A 108 6.43 5.50 5.92
CA HIS A 108 5.67 4.35 6.43
C HIS A 108 5.24 3.36 5.36
N ARG A 109 5.21 3.76 4.06
CA ARG A 109 4.76 2.90 2.97
C ARG A 109 5.74 2.82 1.80
N LEU A 110 6.13 3.95 1.23
CA LEU A 110 6.90 3.96 -0.01
C LEU A 110 8.33 3.46 0.18
N LYS A 111 8.99 3.77 1.31
CA LYS A 111 10.34 3.28 1.63
C LYS A 111 10.36 1.76 1.83
N PRO A 112 9.50 1.16 2.67
CA PRO A 112 9.40 -0.30 2.77
C PRO A 112 9.11 -1.01 1.44
N LEU A 113 8.28 -0.41 0.57
CA LEU A 113 8.01 -0.97 -0.75
C LEU A 113 9.24 -0.94 -1.66
N ALA A 114 9.99 0.16 -1.65
CA ALA A 114 11.23 0.28 -2.43
C ALA A 114 12.32 -0.69 -1.92
N GLU A 115 12.47 -0.84 -0.61
CA GLU A 115 13.37 -1.85 0.00
C GLU A 115 12.97 -3.27 -0.39
N ALA A 116 11.68 -3.58 -0.39
CA ALA A 116 11.17 -4.88 -0.84
C ALA A 116 11.45 -5.11 -2.34
N ALA A 117 11.39 -4.07 -3.17
CA ALA A 117 11.71 -4.15 -4.59
C ALA A 117 13.16 -4.58 -4.83
N HIS A 118 14.11 -4.00 -4.08
CA HIS A 118 15.52 -4.41 -4.13
C HIS A 118 15.73 -5.86 -3.69
N THR A 119 15.13 -6.24 -2.56
CA THR A 119 15.35 -7.55 -1.96
C THR A 119 14.74 -8.68 -2.78
N ARG A 120 13.63 -8.43 -3.47
CA ARG A 120 12.82 -9.44 -4.16
C ARG A 120 13.01 -9.46 -5.67
N ASN A 121 13.87 -8.63 -6.22
CA ASN A 121 14.03 -8.47 -7.67
C ASN A 121 12.68 -8.27 -8.36
N ALA A 122 11.88 -7.34 -7.84
CA ALA A 122 10.51 -7.11 -8.26
C ALA A 122 10.45 -6.26 -9.53
N THR A 123 9.39 -6.43 -10.30
CA THR A 123 9.00 -5.44 -11.31
C THR A 123 8.46 -4.20 -10.60
N VAL A 124 8.96 -3.02 -10.94
CA VAL A 124 8.56 -1.76 -10.34
C VAL A 124 7.70 -0.96 -11.32
N LEU A 125 6.50 -0.59 -10.88
CA LEU A 125 5.64 0.36 -11.58
C LEU A 125 5.70 1.70 -10.85
N VAL A 126 6.22 2.74 -11.48
CA VAL A 126 6.41 4.04 -10.83
C VAL A 126 5.54 5.11 -11.47
N ASP A 127 4.87 5.91 -10.64
CA ASP A 127 4.20 7.12 -11.10
C ASP A 127 5.23 8.25 -11.27
N PRO A 128 5.41 8.80 -12.48
CA PRO A 128 6.34 9.92 -12.69
C PRO A 128 6.00 11.15 -11.86
N SER A 129 4.72 11.40 -11.56
CA SER A 129 4.33 12.56 -10.74
C SER A 129 4.84 12.45 -9.31
N LEU A 130 4.89 11.23 -8.75
CA LEU A 130 5.51 10.98 -7.45
C LEU A 130 6.99 11.37 -7.46
N ILE A 131 7.72 10.98 -8.51
CA ILE A 131 9.15 11.36 -8.64
C ILE A 131 9.32 12.88 -8.69
N ASP A 132 8.48 13.59 -9.44
CA ASP A 132 8.52 15.06 -9.51
C ASP A 132 8.22 15.71 -8.16
N GLU A 133 7.22 15.21 -7.44
CA GLU A 133 6.88 15.74 -6.11
C GLU A 133 8.01 15.48 -5.09
N VAL A 134 8.56 14.26 -5.06
CA VAL A 134 9.64 13.93 -4.13
C VAL A 134 10.92 14.70 -4.47
N ARG A 135 11.24 14.94 -5.75
CA ARG A 135 12.37 15.79 -6.16
C ARG A 135 12.17 17.24 -5.74
N ALA A 136 10.96 17.77 -5.91
CA ALA A 136 10.64 19.11 -5.43
C ALA A 136 10.80 19.20 -3.90
N MET A 137 10.33 18.21 -3.16
CA MET A 137 10.47 18.09 -1.72
C MET A 137 11.94 18.00 -1.29
N ALA A 138 12.77 17.21 -1.98
CA ALA A 138 14.20 17.05 -1.73
C ALA A 138 15.01 18.35 -1.97
N SER A 139 14.50 19.22 -2.85
CA SER A 139 15.12 20.53 -3.13
C SER A 139 14.76 21.62 -2.11
N GLY A 140 13.84 21.33 -1.19
CA GLY A 140 13.26 22.28 -0.25
C GLY A 140 11.87 22.73 -0.70
N TYR A 141 10.90 22.68 0.20
CA TYR A 141 9.51 22.92 -0.12
C TYR A 141 8.78 23.69 0.97
N ARG A 142 7.65 24.24 0.61
CA ARG A 142 6.75 24.93 1.53
C ARG A 142 5.42 24.23 1.59
N VAL A 143 4.87 24.19 2.78
CA VAL A 143 3.58 23.56 3.09
C VAL A 143 2.56 24.65 3.41
N ALA A 144 1.32 24.44 3.01
CA ALA A 144 0.22 25.33 3.32
C ALA A 144 0.01 25.42 4.85
N GLY A 145 0.01 26.63 5.36
CA GLY A 145 -0.29 26.96 6.75
C GLY A 145 -1.73 27.43 6.92
N LYS A 146 -2.01 28.13 8.01
CA LYS A 146 -3.34 28.71 8.26
C LYS A 146 -3.57 29.91 7.33
N GLY A 147 -4.73 29.95 6.70
CA GLY A 147 -5.10 31.02 5.77
C GLY A 147 -4.23 31.00 4.50
N THR A 148 -3.58 32.11 4.18
CA THR A 148 -2.68 32.27 3.01
C THR A 148 -1.22 32.07 3.35
N THR A 149 -0.88 31.69 4.58
CA THR A 149 0.52 31.52 5.00
C THR A 149 1.08 30.18 4.52
N THR A 150 2.39 30.11 4.40
CA THR A 150 3.10 28.85 4.17
C THR A 150 4.22 28.70 5.19
N VAL A 151 4.54 27.47 5.54
CA VAL A 151 5.65 27.11 6.43
C VAL A 151 6.66 26.25 5.68
N GLU A 152 7.88 26.19 6.17
CA GLU A 152 8.91 25.32 5.60
C GLU A 152 8.57 23.86 5.90
N GLY A 153 8.68 22.99 4.87
CA GLY A 153 8.46 21.56 5.00
C GLY A 153 9.61 20.85 5.71
N LYS A 154 9.31 19.79 6.44
CA LYS A 154 10.26 19.07 7.29
C LYS A 154 10.80 17.79 6.66
N GLY A 155 10.20 17.30 5.58
CA GLY A 155 10.53 16.02 4.96
C GLY A 155 11.66 16.05 3.93
N GLN A 156 12.43 17.12 3.81
CA GLN A 156 13.47 17.26 2.78
C GLN A 156 14.49 16.11 2.80
N GLN A 157 14.97 15.75 3.98
CA GLN A 157 15.94 14.67 4.12
C GLN A 157 15.33 13.31 3.79
N THR A 158 14.12 13.06 4.26
CA THR A 158 13.34 11.84 3.94
C THR A 158 13.16 11.66 2.43
N ALA A 159 12.88 12.75 1.72
CA ALA A 159 12.76 12.75 0.26
C ALA A 159 14.07 12.38 -0.45
N ARG A 160 15.20 12.94 0.00
CA ARG A 160 16.52 12.62 -0.56
C ARG A 160 16.87 11.15 -0.38
N GLU A 161 16.72 10.63 0.84
CA GLU A 161 17.01 9.22 1.15
C GLU A 161 16.15 8.27 0.32
N TRP A 162 14.89 8.64 0.10
CA TRP A 162 14.00 7.82 -0.72
C TRP A 162 14.39 7.86 -2.20
N LEU A 163 14.79 9.00 -2.76
CA LEU A 163 15.29 9.10 -4.12
C LEU A 163 16.55 8.28 -4.33
N ASP A 164 17.49 8.35 -3.39
CA ASP A 164 18.73 7.54 -3.42
C ASP A 164 18.42 6.04 -3.45
N LEU A 165 17.33 5.62 -2.79
CA LEU A 165 16.87 4.23 -2.79
C LEU A 165 16.17 3.85 -4.11
N VAL A 166 15.37 4.75 -4.70
CA VAL A 166 14.51 4.43 -5.85
C VAL A 166 15.21 4.62 -7.19
N GLU A 167 16.05 5.65 -7.35
CA GLU A 167 16.70 5.93 -8.64
C GLU A 167 17.45 4.73 -9.22
N PRO A 168 18.18 3.91 -8.44
CA PRO A 168 18.80 2.69 -8.96
C PRO A 168 17.78 1.68 -9.50
N LEU A 169 16.60 1.56 -8.88
CA LEU A 169 15.54 0.65 -9.35
C LEU A 169 15.07 1.01 -10.76
N LEU A 170 15.03 2.31 -11.10
CA LEU A 170 14.58 2.78 -12.41
C LEU A 170 15.55 2.39 -13.55
N THR A 171 16.73 1.92 -13.23
CA THR A 171 17.76 1.52 -14.22
C THR A 171 17.92 0.02 -14.38
N THR A 172 17.18 -0.79 -13.62
CA THR A 172 17.35 -2.27 -13.61
C THR A 172 16.82 -2.99 -14.84
N GLY A 173 16.10 -2.33 -15.73
CA GLY A 173 15.38 -2.95 -16.85
C GLY A 173 14.07 -3.65 -16.44
N GLN A 174 13.71 -3.64 -15.16
CA GLN A 174 12.47 -4.18 -14.63
C GLN A 174 11.52 -3.08 -14.13
N ALA A 175 11.82 -1.84 -14.47
CA ALA A 175 10.99 -0.69 -14.11
C ALA A 175 10.13 -0.24 -15.31
N TYR A 176 8.90 0.10 -15.02
CA TYR A 176 7.93 0.65 -15.97
C TYR A 176 7.29 1.89 -15.35
N ARG A 177 6.90 2.83 -16.18
CA ARG A 177 6.16 4.00 -15.70
C ARG A 177 4.65 3.82 -15.83
N LEU A 178 3.93 4.30 -14.86
CA LEU A 178 2.49 4.52 -14.94
C LEU A 178 2.18 5.78 -15.78
N PRO A 179 0.94 5.97 -16.23
CA PRO A 179 0.48 7.28 -16.69
C PRO A 179 0.75 8.34 -15.61
N TYR A 180 1.18 9.54 -16.02
CA TYR A 180 1.46 10.63 -15.08
C TYR A 180 0.28 10.92 -14.16
N GLY A 181 0.53 11.00 -12.84
CA GLY A 181 -0.50 11.12 -11.82
C GLY A 181 -1.35 9.87 -11.64
N ASN A 182 -0.86 8.72 -12.09
CA ASN A 182 -1.59 7.44 -12.07
C ASN A 182 -3.05 7.59 -12.60
N ALA A 183 -3.19 8.36 -13.68
CA ALA A 183 -4.48 8.71 -14.23
C ALA A 183 -5.27 7.48 -14.69
N ASP A 184 -6.56 7.42 -14.38
CA ASP A 184 -7.46 6.38 -14.86
C ASP A 184 -7.75 6.56 -16.37
N VAL A 185 -6.81 6.05 -17.15
CA VAL A 185 -6.87 6.10 -18.63
C VAL A 185 -8.09 5.35 -19.16
N ILE A 186 -8.39 4.19 -18.56
CA ILE A 186 -9.52 3.35 -19.00
C ILE A 186 -10.84 4.06 -18.71
N GLY A 187 -10.99 4.63 -17.53
CA GLY A 187 -12.16 5.41 -17.15
C GLY A 187 -12.33 6.63 -18.04
N ALA A 188 -11.26 7.36 -18.36
CA ALA A 188 -11.30 8.49 -19.26
C ALA A 188 -11.80 8.12 -20.67
N VAL A 189 -11.30 7.01 -21.21
CA VAL A 189 -11.76 6.51 -22.51
C VAL A 189 -13.23 6.09 -22.47
N ARG A 190 -13.65 5.34 -21.45
CA ARG A 190 -15.04 4.90 -21.26
C ARG A 190 -16.02 6.09 -21.13
N GLN A 191 -15.56 7.19 -20.57
CA GLN A 191 -16.34 8.42 -20.41
C GLN A 191 -16.25 9.36 -21.63
N GLY A 192 -15.65 8.92 -22.74
CA GLY A 192 -15.50 9.73 -23.95
C GLY A 192 -14.59 10.95 -23.78
N ARG A 193 -13.61 10.89 -22.88
CA ARG A 193 -12.66 11.97 -22.59
C ARG A 193 -11.21 11.62 -22.94
N PRO A 194 -10.91 11.28 -24.22
CA PRO A 194 -9.57 10.88 -24.63
C PRO A 194 -8.53 12.01 -24.52
N ASN A 195 -8.97 13.26 -24.43
CA ASN A 195 -8.10 14.43 -24.23
C ASN A 195 -7.29 14.35 -22.92
N VAL A 196 -7.77 13.63 -21.92
CA VAL A 196 -7.00 13.35 -20.68
C VAL A 196 -5.68 12.68 -21.02
N LEU A 197 -5.64 11.79 -21.99
CA LEU A 197 -4.42 11.10 -22.43
C LEU A 197 -3.36 12.08 -22.95
N LEU A 198 -3.77 13.11 -23.67
CA LEU A 198 -2.86 14.15 -24.15
C LEU A 198 -2.32 14.97 -22.98
N THR A 199 -3.16 15.32 -22.03
CA THR A 199 -2.74 16.03 -20.81
C THR A 199 -1.72 15.22 -20.02
N VAL A 200 -1.99 13.94 -19.79
CA VAL A 200 -1.08 13.02 -19.09
C VAL A 200 0.26 12.87 -19.81
N LYS A 201 0.24 12.78 -21.14
CA LYS A 201 1.45 12.70 -21.95
C LYS A 201 2.28 13.99 -21.89
N HIS A 202 1.65 15.15 -21.92
CA HIS A 202 2.35 16.44 -21.89
C HIS A 202 2.80 16.86 -20.49
N ALA A 203 2.20 16.31 -19.44
CA ALA A 203 2.60 16.59 -18.05
C ALA A 203 3.96 15.99 -17.69
N LEU A 204 4.40 14.96 -18.39
CA LEU A 204 5.67 14.29 -18.11
C LEU A 204 6.85 15.10 -18.65
N ASP A 205 7.65 15.64 -17.73
CA ASP A 205 8.88 16.35 -18.07
C ASP A 205 9.96 15.34 -18.54
N PRO A 206 10.64 15.60 -19.67
CA PRO A 206 11.74 14.74 -20.14
C PRO A 206 12.91 14.60 -19.15
N SER A 207 13.10 15.55 -18.23
CA SER A 207 14.12 15.48 -17.17
C SER A 207 13.76 14.53 -16.01
N ASN A 208 12.50 14.10 -15.93
CA ASN A 208 12.07 13.13 -14.94
C ASN A 208 12.73 11.77 -15.24
N PRO A 209 13.42 11.12 -14.27
CA PRO A 209 14.07 9.82 -14.50
C PRO A 209 13.14 8.75 -15.05
N ALA A 210 11.87 8.78 -14.63
CA ALA A 210 10.86 7.83 -15.13
C ALA A 210 10.41 8.09 -16.57
N ALA A 211 10.74 9.25 -17.18
CA ALA A 211 10.31 9.58 -18.54
C ALA A 211 10.87 8.59 -19.60
N LYS A 212 12.03 8.01 -19.34
CA LYS A 212 12.70 7.05 -20.21
C LYS A 212 12.19 5.62 -20.07
N LEU A 213 11.40 5.34 -19.06
CA LEU A 213 10.85 4.00 -18.82
C LEU A 213 9.74 3.66 -19.80
N PRO A 214 9.59 2.38 -20.17
CA PRO A 214 8.44 1.92 -20.93
C PRO A 214 7.16 2.13 -20.12
N LEU A 215 6.07 2.40 -20.82
CA LEU A 215 4.74 2.48 -20.21
C LEU A 215 4.27 1.07 -19.83
N ALA A 216 3.74 0.93 -18.61
CA ALA A 216 3.15 -0.32 -18.10
C ALA A 216 1.84 -0.66 -18.78
#